data_2298693e369e60de5991de402a2199f3
#
_entry.id   2298693e369e60de5991de402a2199f3
#
_cell.length_a   1.000
_cell.length_b   1.000
_cell.length_c   1.000
_cell.angle_alpha   90.00
_cell.angle_beta   90.00
_cell.angle_gamma   90.00
#
_symmetry.space_group_name_H-M   'P 1'
#
loop_
_entity.id
_entity.type
_entity.pdbx_description
1 polymer ?
#
loop_
_entity_poly.entity_id
_entity_poly.type
_entity_poly.pdbx_seq_one_letter_code
_entity_poly.pdbx_strand_id
1 'polypeptide(L)'
;MMATKQNTLAPAARALRQARHGRMALLLILALAGCSSAGGTTSSGPASPSKAASTPVSSAQLKVTSTLDGLTTLPHRIHWQAFPSAPAADVSEVDFLIDGNLGWVEHKTPYFYGNDGNWLVTSFLTPGEHTFTVRVITTGGHTATDTLKASVTAPAAPPAALAGTWTRTVTPADVQKATSSQPPPPGRWQLQIGAVGWQLHDPTGGGLILDVGYQAAGSLLMRPTIEYPPYPNSNNGGFCQDTDPLWAWTYSVGDNGKTLTLRPVGHDPCGDRIAILAGTWTRTGK
;
A
#
# COMPACT_ATOMS: atom_id res chain seq x y z
N MET A 1 35.22 25.83 35.25
CA MET A 1 33.90 25.29 35.64
C MET A 1 32.84 26.01 34.82
N MET A 2 32.39 25.42 33.72
CA MET A 2 31.29 25.94 32.92
C MET A 2 30.19 24.84 32.88
N ALA A 3 29.04 25.19 33.39
CA ALA A 3 27.87 24.28 33.49
C ALA A 3 27.13 24.28 32.17
N THR A 4 26.99 23.08 31.58
CA THR A 4 26.19 22.83 30.38
C THR A 4 24.74 22.67 30.75
N LYS A 5 23.86 23.58 30.31
CA LYS A 5 22.42 23.46 30.44
C LYS A 5 21.89 22.46 29.39
N GLN A 6 21.37 21.36 29.86
CA GLN A 6 20.55 20.44 29.03
C GLN A 6 19.14 21.02 28.86
N ASN A 7 18.75 21.32 27.63
CA ASN A 7 17.38 21.66 27.27
C ASN A 7 16.62 20.37 26.95
N THR A 8 15.79 19.93 27.86
CA THR A 8 14.81 18.88 27.66
C THR A 8 13.57 19.45 26.98
N LEU A 9 13.39 19.16 25.70
CA LEU A 9 12.14 19.44 24.98
C LEU A 9 11.15 18.29 25.23
N ALA A 10 10.04 18.59 25.88
CA ALA A 10 8.91 17.69 26.06
C ALA A 10 8.11 17.57 24.75
N PRO A 11 7.56 16.38 24.41
CA PRO A 11 6.71 16.23 23.24
C PRO A 11 5.30 16.79 23.53
N ALA A 12 4.86 17.73 22.72
CA ALA A 12 3.50 18.25 22.73
C ALA A 12 2.55 17.23 22.11
N ALA A 13 1.72 16.60 22.93
CA ALA A 13 0.59 15.79 22.49
C ALA A 13 -0.48 16.70 21.86
N ARG A 14 -0.66 16.62 20.55
CA ARG A 14 -1.79 17.24 19.86
C ARG A 14 -2.99 16.30 19.87
N ALA A 15 -3.97 16.62 20.71
CA ALA A 15 -5.28 15.98 20.70
C ALA A 15 -6.05 16.36 19.40
N LEU A 16 -6.32 15.39 18.54
CA LEU A 16 -7.24 15.54 17.42
C LEU A 16 -8.68 15.48 17.95
N ARG A 17 -9.41 16.60 17.81
CA ARG A 17 -10.85 16.67 18.01
C ARG A 17 -11.54 15.94 16.84
N GLN A 18 -12.18 14.82 17.14
CA GLN A 18 -13.14 14.17 16.25
C GLN A 18 -14.41 15.02 16.15
N ALA A 19 -14.70 15.56 14.97
CA ALA A 19 -15.97 16.16 14.65
C ALA A 19 -16.98 15.04 14.32
N ARG A 20 -17.97 14.88 15.20
CA ARG A 20 -19.15 14.03 14.98
C ARG A 20 -20.03 14.72 13.93
N HIS A 21 -20.25 14.11 12.79
CA HIS A 21 -21.32 14.49 11.88
C HIS A 21 -22.51 13.56 12.05
N GLY A 22 -23.65 14.21 12.27
CA GLY A 22 -24.90 13.61 12.67
C GLY A 22 -25.57 12.77 11.59
N ARG A 23 -26.26 11.77 12.06
CA ARG A 23 -27.20 10.93 11.33
C ARG A 23 -28.42 11.76 10.96
N MET A 24 -28.77 11.77 9.70
CA MET A 24 -30.11 12.17 9.25
C MET A 24 -30.77 10.94 8.63
N ALA A 25 -31.66 10.34 9.39
CA ALA A 25 -32.54 9.27 8.96
C ALA A 25 -33.69 9.88 8.17
N LEU A 26 -33.88 9.48 6.92
CA LEU A 26 -35.08 9.79 6.15
C LEU A 26 -35.88 8.50 5.95
N LEU A 27 -36.96 8.36 6.72
CA LEU A 27 -37.99 7.35 6.56
C LEU A 27 -38.89 7.75 5.38
N LEU A 28 -38.97 6.90 4.36
CA LEU A 28 -40.06 6.97 3.37
C LEU A 28 -40.82 5.65 3.40
N ILE A 29 -42.04 5.75 3.97
CA ILE A 29 -43.05 4.70 3.95
C ILE A 29 -43.90 4.92 2.69
N LEU A 30 -43.94 3.95 1.78
CA LEU A 30 -45.01 3.86 0.77
C LEU A 30 -45.65 2.49 0.85
N ALA A 31 -46.87 2.48 1.37
CA ALA A 31 -47.83 1.38 1.26
C ALA A 31 -48.62 1.51 -0.03
N LEU A 32 -48.70 0.46 -0.81
CA LEU A 32 -49.71 0.30 -1.84
C LEU A 32 -50.22 -1.14 -1.82
N ALA A 33 -51.46 -1.25 -1.40
CA ALA A 33 -52.30 -2.46 -1.53
C ALA A 33 -52.86 -2.54 -2.95
N GLY A 34 -53.01 -3.74 -3.49
CA GLY A 34 -53.65 -3.94 -4.79
C GLY A 34 -53.92 -5.41 -5.09
N CYS A 35 -55.15 -5.77 -5.06
CA CYS A 35 -55.92 -7.00 -5.16
C CYS A 35 -55.57 -8.03 -6.25
N SER A 36 -55.80 -9.26 -5.84
CA SER A 36 -56.32 -10.46 -6.50
C SER A 36 -56.69 -10.43 -7.99
N SER A 37 -56.24 -11.45 -8.71
CA SER A 37 -57.14 -12.22 -9.63
C SER A 37 -56.54 -13.61 -9.88
N ALA A 38 -57.37 -14.62 -9.72
CA ALA A 38 -57.14 -16.03 -10.05
C ALA A 38 -57.18 -16.23 -11.57
N GLY A 39 -56.33 -17.09 -12.09
CA GLY A 39 -56.39 -17.55 -13.47
C GLY A 39 -55.36 -18.66 -13.67
N GLY A 40 -55.78 -19.92 -13.53
CA GLY A 40 -54.94 -21.07 -13.78
C GLY A 40 -54.74 -21.31 -15.27
N THR A 41 -53.51 -21.61 -15.64
CA THR A 41 -53.17 -22.43 -16.81
C THR A 41 -51.86 -23.15 -16.52
N THR A 42 -51.96 -24.46 -16.48
CA THR A 42 -50.85 -25.41 -16.41
C THR A 42 -50.04 -25.34 -17.70
N SER A 43 -48.85 -24.77 -17.63
CA SER A 43 -47.84 -24.87 -18.67
C SER A 43 -46.60 -25.56 -18.07
N SER A 44 -46.40 -26.80 -18.49
CA SER A 44 -45.18 -27.56 -18.24
C SER A 44 -44.04 -26.96 -19.04
N GLY A 45 -43.28 -26.01 -18.40
CA GLY A 45 -42.02 -25.49 -18.92
C GLY A 45 -40.86 -26.43 -18.59
N PRO A 46 -39.80 -26.45 -19.45
CA PRO A 46 -38.64 -27.31 -19.23
C PRO A 46 -37.93 -26.91 -17.93
N ALA A 47 -37.57 -27.92 -17.15
CA ALA A 47 -36.82 -27.75 -15.88
C ALA A 47 -35.54 -26.97 -16.11
N SER A 48 -35.43 -25.79 -15.50
CA SER A 48 -34.18 -25.06 -15.36
C SER A 48 -33.16 -25.94 -14.68
N PRO A 49 -31.88 -25.93 -15.14
CA PRO A 49 -30.85 -26.68 -14.46
C PRO A 49 -30.70 -26.14 -13.02
N SER A 50 -30.95 -27.03 -12.08
CA SER A 50 -30.77 -26.75 -10.65
C SER A 50 -29.31 -26.30 -10.42
N LYS A 51 -29.13 -25.05 -10.06
CA LYS A 51 -27.81 -24.53 -9.62
C LYS A 51 -27.36 -25.39 -8.45
N ALA A 52 -26.30 -26.16 -8.66
CA ALA A 52 -25.73 -27.01 -7.62
C ALA A 52 -25.48 -26.14 -6.39
N ALA A 53 -26.14 -26.45 -5.29
CA ALA A 53 -25.94 -25.80 -4.02
C ALA A 53 -24.49 -26.12 -3.57
N SER A 54 -23.64 -25.12 -3.50
CA SER A 54 -22.31 -25.26 -2.92
C SER A 54 -22.48 -25.68 -1.47
N THR A 55 -21.93 -26.82 -1.10
CA THR A 55 -21.95 -27.28 0.30
C THR A 55 -21.14 -26.28 1.12
N PRO A 56 -21.70 -25.69 2.20
CA PRO A 56 -20.97 -24.73 3.02
C PRO A 56 -19.72 -25.39 3.60
N VAL A 57 -18.58 -24.70 3.50
CA VAL A 57 -17.30 -25.19 4.03
C VAL A 57 -17.38 -25.25 5.54
N SER A 58 -17.15 -26.43 6.12
CA SER A 58 -17.04 -26.60 7.57
C SER A 58 -15.73 -25.97 8.08
N SER A 59 -15.77 -25.33 9.25
CA SER A 59 -14.58 -24.75 9.90
C SER A 59 -13.42 -25.74 10.07
N ALA A 60 -13.70 -27.02 10.25
CA ALA A 60 -12.70 -28.08 10.35
C ALA A 60 -11.91 -28.35 9.05
N GLN A 61 -12.41 -27.88 7.90
CA GLN A 61 -11.80 -28.07 6.58
C GLN A 61 -11.19 -26.80 6.01
N LEU A 62 -11.49 -25.63 6.61
CA LEU A 62 -10.93 -24.37 6.14
C LEU A 62 -9.47 -24.27 6.49
N LYS A 63 -8.63 -24.00 5.49
CA LYS A 63 -7.20 -23.76 5.60
C LYS A 63 -6.82 -22.54 4.79
N VAL A 64 -5.70 -21.96 5.11
CA VAL A 64 -5.04 -20.94 4.30
C VAL A 64 -3.54 -21.20 4.33
N THR A 65 -2.86 -20.91 3.23
CA THR A 65 -1.40 -20.92 3.09
C THR A 65 -0.98 -19.63 2.42
N SER A 66 0.31 -19.35 2.38
CA SER A 66 0.80 -18.14 1.73
C SER A 66 2.09 -18.35 0.93
N THR A 67 2.45 -17.37 0.11
CA THR A 67 3.72 -17.36 -0.62
C THR A 67 4.94 -17.25 0.29
N LEU A 68 4.75 -16.92 1.57
CA LEU A 68 5.84 -16.84 2.53
C LEU A 68 6.19 -18.19 3.16
N ASP A 69 5.34 -19.21 3.01
CA ASP A 69 5.49 -20.49 3.69
C ASP A 69 6.86 -21.13 3.42
N GLY A 70 7.48 -21.57 4.51
CA GLY A 70 8.80 -22.17 4.47
C GLY A 70 9.98 -21.19 4.41
N LEU A 71 9.75 -19.90 4.32
CA LEU A 71 10.81 -18.89 4.33
C LEU A 71 11.23 -18.60 5.79
N THR A 72 12.53 -18.56 6.04
CA THR A 72 13.11 -18.17 7.33
C THR A 72 13.70 -16.77 7.31
N THR A 73 13.92 -16.24 6.12
CA THR A 73 14.39 -14.86 5.89
C THR A 73 13.65 -14.30 4.69
N LEU A 74 13.15 -13.10 4.81
CA LEU A 74 12.45 -12.42 3.73
C LEU A 74 13.40 -11.49 2.97
N PRO A 75 13.30 -11.43 1.63
CA PRO A 75 13.98 -10.41 0.85
C PRO A 75 13.33 -9.04 1.11
N HIS A 76 14.00 -7.95 0.70
CA HIS A 76 13.47 -6.59 0.89
C HIS A 76 12.13 -6.35 0.20
N ARG A 77 11.78 -7.18 -0.79
CA ARG A 77 10.50 -7.15 -1.50
C ARG A 77 10.07 -8.56 -1.82
N ILE A 78 8.82 -8.83 -1.54
CA ILE A 78 8.22 -10.12 -1.88
C ILE A 78 6.72 -9.92 -2.13
N HIS A 79 6.17 -10.62 -3.11
CA HIS A 79 4.74 -10.72 -3.24
C HIS A 79 4.20 -11.63 -2.13
N TRP A 80 3.36 -11.07 -1.28
CA TRP A 80 2.71 -11.83 -0.22
C TRP A 80 1.27 -12.11 -0.63
N GLN A 81 1.04 -13.33 -1.09
CA GLN A 81 -0.27 -13.81 -1.53
C GLN A 81 -0.77 -14.90 -0.60
N ALA A 82 -2.05 -14.86 -0.28
CA ALA A 82 -2.75 -15.90 0.47
C ALA A 82 -3.54 -16.83 -0.46
N PHE A 83 -3.64 -18.10 -0.06
CA PHE A 83 -4.34 -19.16 -0.78
C PHE A 83 -5.36 -19.84 0.16
N PRO A 84 -6.57 -19.28 0.32
CA PRO A 84 -7.65 -19.95 1.04
C PRO A 84 -8.07 -21.24 0.35
N SER A 85 -8.37 -22.29 1.12
CA SER A 85 -8.93 -23.52 0.60
C SER A 85 -10.42 -23.41 0.22
N ALA A 86 -11.11 -22.35 0.69
CA ALA A 86 -12.48 -22.05 0.36
C ALA A 86 -12.60 -21.50 -1.07
N PRO A 87 -13.72 -21.76 -1.79
CA PRO A 87 -14.04 -21.06 -3.02
C PRO A 87 -14.07 -19.54 -2.82
N ALA A 88 -13.63 -18.76 -3.81
CA ALA A 88 -13.57 -17.30 -3.69
C ALA A 88 -14.93 -16.66 -3.34
N ALA A 89 -16.04 -17.25 -3.78
CA ALA A 89 -17.40 -16.76 -3.46
C ALA A 89 -17.75 -16.92 -1.96
N ASP A 90 -17.07 -17.81 -1.25
CA ASP A 90 -17.29 -18.07 0.17
C ASP A 90 -16.31 -17.32 1.06
N VAL A 91 -15.32 -16.62 0.49
CA VAL A 91 -14.37 -15.79 1.23
C VAL A 91 -14.93 -14.38 1.34
N SER A 92 -15.07 -13.88 2.57
CA SER A 92 -15.47 -12.51 2.85
C SER A 92 -14.28 -11.56 2.74
N GLU A 93 -13.16 -11.96 3.36
CA GLU A 93 -11.93 -11.17 3.39
C GLU A 93 -10.73 -12.02 3.79
N VAL A 94 -9.56 -11.52 3.46
CA VAL A 94 -8.28 -12.05 3.90
C VAL A 94 -7.49 -10.92 4.55
N ASP A 95 -7.16 -11.12 5.83
CA ASP A 95 -6.35 -10.19 6.59
C ASP A 95 -4.89 -10.59 6.55
N PHE A 96 -4.04 -9.59 6.38
CA PHE A 96 -2.60 -9.73 6.46
C PHE A 96 -2.09 -8.97 7.69
N LEU A 97 -1.48 -9.68 8.63
CA LEU A 97 -0.99 -9.10 9.88
C LEU A 97 0.53 -9.22 9.97
N ILE A 98 1.17 -8.19 10.49
CA ILE A 98 2.60 -8.18 10.81
C ILE A 98 2.74 -7.88 12.30
N ASP A 99 3.40 -8.78 13.02
CA ASP A 99 3.53 -8.71 14.49
C ASP A 99 2.18 -8.55 15.23
N GLY A 100 1.15 -9.22 14.70
CA GLY A 100 -0.21 -9.14 15.22
C GLY A 100 -0.97 -7.86 14.86
N ASN A 101 -0.34 -6.90 14.20
CA ASN A 101 -0.99 -5.68 13.73
C ASN A 101 -1.54 -5.88 12.32
N LEU A 102 -2.79 -5.49 12.11
CA LEU A 102 -3.43 -5.55 10.81
C LEU A 102 -2.76 -4.57 9.85
N GLY A 103 -2.14 -5.09 8.78
CA GLY A 103 -1.47 -4.31 7.75
C GLY A 103 -2.30 -4.13 6.49
N TRP A 104 -3.10 -5.15 6.12
CA TRP A 104 -3.93 -5.11 4.92
C TRP A 104 -5.16 -6.01 5.06
N VAL A 105 -6.27 -5.63 4.41
CA VAL A 105 -7.46 -6.45 4.21
C VAL A 105 -7.75 -6.54 2.72
N GLU A 106 -7.86 -7.76 2.19
CA GLU A 106 -8.17 -8.01 0.80
C GLU A 106 -9.52 -8.73 0.66
N HIS A 107 -10.40 -8.18 -0.17
CA HIS A 107 -11.74 -8.71 -0.38
C HIS A 107 -11.91 -9.47 -1.70
N LYS A 108 -10.91 -9.42 -2.58
CA LYS A 108 -11.00 -9.99 -3.93
C LYS A 108 -9.83 -10.91 -4.24
N THR A 109 -10.10 -11.98 -4.96
CA THR A 109 -9.05 -12.82 -5.52
C THR A 109 -8.42 -12.16 -6.76
N PRO A 110 -7.10 -12.28 -6.94
CA PRO A 110 -6.11 -12.93 -6.07
C PRO A 110 -5.85 -12.12 -4.79
N TYR A 111 -5.72 -12.80 -3.64
CA TYR A 111 -5.56 -12.13 -2.34
C TYR A 111 -4.11 -11.75 -2.10
N PHE A 112 -3.73 -10.54 -2.50
CA PHE A 112 -2.40 -9.99 -2.27
C PHE A 112 -2.37 -8.95 -1.15
N TYR A 113 -1.27 -8.93 -0.41
CA TYR A 113 -0.96 -7.80 0.45
C TYR A 113 -0.77 -6.54 -0.39
N GLY A 114 -1.47 -5.46 -0.03
CA GLY A 114 -1.31 -4.16 -0.67
C GLY A 114 -1.88 -4.06 -2.11
N ASN A 115 -2.97 -4.75 -2.44
CA ASN A 115 -3.59 -4.88 -3.77
C ASN A 115 -2.86 -5.82 -4.75
N ASP A 116 -3.53 -6.08 -5.86
CA ASP A 116 -3.01 -6.93 -6.93
C ASP A 116 -1.67 -6.44 -7.46
N GLY A 117 -0.68 -7.32 -7.42
CA GLY A 117 0.66 -7.04 -7.91
C GLY A 117 1.52 -6.18 -6.99
N ASN A 118 1.04 -5.80 -5.82
CA ASN A 118 1.82 -5.07 -4.84
C ASN A 118 2.84 -5.97 -4.12
N TRP A 119 3.78 -5.31 -3.45
CA TRP A 119 4.87 -5.95 -2.75
C TRP A 119 4.77 -5.72 -1.26
N LEU A 120 5.02 -6.76 -0.46
CA LEU A 120 5.45 -6.57 0.91
C LEU A 120 6.89 -6.02 0.88
N VAL A 121 7.07 -4.79 1.38
CA VAL A 121 8.37 -4.13 1.46
C VAL A 121 8.89 -4.26 2.88
N THR A 122 9.78 -5.21 3.09
CA THR A 122 10.29 -5.53 4.42
C THR A 122 11.30 -4.52 4.95
N SER A 123 11.86 -3.67 4.08
CA SER A 123 12.80 -2.64 4.48
C SER A 123 12.22 -1.57 5.42
N PHE A 124 10.90 -1.53 5.59
CA PHE A 124 10.23 -0.66 6.57
C PHE A 124 10.11 -1.29 7.96
N LEU A 125 10.34 -2.59 8.06
CA LEU A 125 10.36 -3.28 9.34
C LEU A 125 11.73 -3.10 10.01
N THR A 126 11.74 -3.15 11.33
CA THR A 126 13.02 -3.18 12.06
C THR A 126 13.77 -4.46 11.69
N PRO A 127 15.11 -4.43 11.55
CA PRO A 127 15.85 -5.67 11.34
C PRO A 127 15.64 -6.66 12.50
N GLY A 128 15.40 -7.91 12.17
CA GLY A 128 15.14 -8.95 13.17
C GLY A 128 14.03 -9.90 12.78
N GLU A 129 13.58 -10.73 13.74
CA GLU A 129 12.47 -11.66 13.55
C GLU A 129 11.14 -10.93 13.65
N HIS A 130 10.25 -11.20 12.71
CA HIS A 130 8.87 -10.75 12.66
C HIS A 130 7.93 -11.91 12.46
N THR A 131 6.67 -11.70 12.85
CA THR A 131 5.59 -12.66 12.65
C THR A 131 4.66 -12.17 11.55
N PHE A 132 4.50 -12.98 10.51
CA PHE A 132 3.61 -12.70 9.36
C PHE A 132 2.44 -13.66 9.42
N THR A 133 1.22 -13.15 9.45
CA THR A 133 0.00 -13.95 9.57
C THR A 133 -0.96 -13.60 8.47
N VAL A 134 -1.48 -14.62 7.76
CA VAL A 134 -2.68 -14.47 6.94
C VAL A 134 -3.86 -15.09 7.68
N ARG A 135 -5.00 -14.41 7.66
CA ARG A 135 -6.23 -14.88 8.26
C ARG A 135 -7.35 -14.77 7.22
N VAL A 136 -7.92 -15.89 6.83
CA VAL A 136 -9.11 -15.91 5.98
C VAL A 136 -10.35 -15.89 6.84
N ILE A 137 -11.35 -15.15 6.41
CA ILE A 137 -12.69 -15.07 6.99
C ILE A 137 -13.68 -15.39 5.89
N THR A 138 -14.56 -16.39 6.11
CA THR A 138 -15.62 -16.75 5.16
C THR A 138 -16.89 -15.95 5.39
N THR A 139 -17.78 -15.92 4.40
CA THR A 139 -19.12 -15.33 4.50
C THR A 139 -19.98 -16.00 5.58
N GLY A 140 -19.66 -17.25 5.94
CA GLY A 140 -20.27 -17.99 7.05
C GLY A 140 -19.63 -17.69 8.42
N GLY A 141 -18.63 -16.77 8.49
CA GLY A 141 -17.96 -16.41 9.74
C GLY A 141 -16.90 -17.40 10.21
N HIS A 142 -16.56 -18.44 9.43
CA HIS A 142 -15.47 -19.35 9.77
C HIS A 142 -14.13 -18.69 9.47
N THR A 143 -13.13 -19.00 10.28
CA THR A 143 -11.78 -18.44 10.13
C THR A 143 -10.72 -19.53 10.10
N ALA A 144 -9.65 -19.29 9.34
CA ALA A 144 -8.40 -20.04 9.42
C ALA A 144 -7.23 -19.07 9.36
N THR A 145 -6.13 -19.46 9.96
CA THR A 145 -4.90 -18.67 9.99
C THR A 145 -3.71 -19.50 9.58
N ASP A 146 -2.75 -18.85 8.95
CA ASP A 146 -1.41 -19.35 8.72
C ASP A 146 -0.42 -18.31 9.22
N THR A 147 0.61 -18.75 9.94
CA THR A 147 1.55 -17.85 10.61
C THR A 147 2.98 -18.32 10.39
N LEU A 148 3.80 -17.42 9.89
CA LEU A 148 5.22 -17.61 9.69
C LEU A 148 6.02 -16.68 10.58
N LYS A 149 7.14 -17.17 11.11
CA LYS A 149 8.20 -16.34 11.67
C LYS A 149 9.37 -16.31 10.70
N ALA A 150 9.79 -15.10 10.33
CA ALA A 150 10.92 -14.91 9.45
C ALA A 150 11.71 -13.65 9.83
N SER A 151 13.02 -13.71 9.58
CA SER A 151 13.89 -12.55 9.79
C SER A 151 13.85 -11.61 8.60
N VAL A 152 13.87 -10.32 8.89
CA VAL A 152 14.14 -9.27 7.90
C VAL A 152 15.51 -8.67 8.14
N THR A 153 16.21 -8.34 7.06
CA THR A 153 17.53 -7.73 7.12
C THR A 153 17.43 -6.20 7.02
N ALA A 154 18.44 -5.51 7.52
CA ALA A 154 18.53 -4.07 7.29
C ALA A 154 18.55 -3.78 5.78
N PRO A 155 17.86 -2.72 5.30
CA PRO A 155 17.94 -2.31 3.91
C PRO A 155 19.37 -1.91 3.56
N ALA A 156 19.75 -2.06 2.29
CA ALA A 156 21.02 -1.54 1.81
C ALA A 156 21.06 -0.01 2.04
N ALA A 157 22.12 0.46 2.64
CA ALA A 157 22.31 1.90 2.77
C ALA A 157 22.33 2.56 1.38
N PRO A 158 21.75 3.76 1.24
CA PRO A 158 21.86 4.50 -0.01
C PRO A 158 23.35 4.81 -0.29
N PRO A 159 23.75 4.88 -1.57
CA PRO A 159 25.06 5.42 -1.90
C PRO A 159 25.27 6.75 -1.20
N ALA A 160 26.42 6.93 -0.55
CA ALA A 160 26.69 8.13 0.29
C ALA A 160 26.47 9.46 -0.46
N ALA A 161 26.68 9.46 -1.77
CA ALA A 161 26.40 10.61 -2.62
C ALA A 161 24.92 10.98 -2.70
N LEU A 162 24.00 10.01 -2.49
CA LEU A 162 22.55 10.24 -2.53
C LEU A 162 21.98 10.64 -1.16
N ALA A 163 22.54 10.13 -0.08
CA ALA A 163 22.02 10.36 1.27
C ALA A 163 21.90 11.86 1.57
N GLY A 164 20.80 12.24 2.20
CA GLY A 164 20.52 13.62 2.59
C GLY A 164 19.19 14.16 2.12
N THR A 165 19.01 15.47 2.24
CA THR A 165 17.78 16.17 1.91
C THR A 165 17.93 16.98 0.64
N TRP A 166 16.99 16.82 -0.26
CA TRP A 166 16.96 17.43 -1.57
C TRP A 166 15.64 18.16 -1.79
N THR A 167 15.64 19.23 -2.57
CA THR A 167 14.42 19.96 -2.91
C THR A 167 14.35 20.24 -4.40
N ARG A 168 13.11 20.25 -4.91
CA ARG A 168 12.79 20.60 -6.29
C ARG A 168 11.47 21.38 -6.31
N THR A 169 11.37 22.34 -7.22
CA THR A 169 10.06 22.95 -7.55
C THR A 169 9.41 22.16 -8.66
N VAL A 170 8.27 21.54 -8.38
CA VAL A 170 7.40 20.92 -9.39
C VAL A 170 6.55 22.04 -9.99
N THR A 171 6.70 22.24 -11.28
CA THR A 171 5.98 23.30 -12.01
C THR A 171 4.62 22.82 -12.50
N PRO A 172 3.69 23.72 -12.87
CA PRO A 172 2.44 23.32 -13.54
C PRO A 172 2.67 22.50 -14.81
N ALA A 173 3.76 22.75 -15.55
CA ALA A 173 4.12 21.96 -16.72
C ALA A 173 4.59 20.54 -16.36
N ASP A 174 5.19 20.35 -15.20
CA ASP A 174 5.50 19.02 -14.69
C ASP A 174 4.22 18.26 -14.34
N VAL A 175 3.28 18.93 -13.68
CA VAL A 175 1.99 18.34 -13.26
C VAL A 175 1.17 17.85 -14.47
N GLN A 176 1.30 18.49 -15.62
CA GLN A 176 0.65 18.01 -16.87
C GLN A 176 1.10 16.62 -17.33
N LYS A 177 2.19 16.10 -16.80
CA LYS A 177 2.67 14.74 -17.07
C LYS A 177 1.99 13.69 -16.19
N ALA A 178 1.28 14.13 -15.16
CA ALA A 178 0.58 13.25 -14.24
C ALA A 178 -0.57 12.51 -14.94
N THR A 179 -0.82 11.27 -14.50
CA THR A 179 -1.84 10.40 -15.11
C THR A 179 -2.99 10.09 -14.15
N SER A 180 -2.84 10.40 -12.87
CA SER A 180 -3.92 10.17 -11.89
C SER A 180 -5.02 11.21 -12.00
N SER A 181 -6.21 10.84 -11.48
CA SER A 181 -7.33 11.77 -11.31
C SER A 181 -7.10 12.84 -10.24
N GLN A 182 -6.10 12.63 -9.40
CA GLN A 182 -5.66 13.57 -8.38
C GLN A 182 -4.17 13.88 -8.58
N PRO A 183 -3.83 14.74 -9.53
CA PRO A 183 -2.44 15.04 -9.84
C PRO A 183 -1.73 15.69 -8.65
N PRO A 184 -0.42 15.49 -8.54
CA PRO A 184 0.37 16.09 -7.47
C PRO A 184 0.30 17.62 -7.51
N PRO A 185 0.27 18.30 -6.37
CA PRO A 185 0.25 19.75 -6.34
C PRO A 185 1.58 20.34 -6.86
N PRO A 186 1.52 21.41 -7.63
CA PRO A 186 2.72 22.17 -7.97
C PRO A 186 3.28 22.85 -6.73
N GLY A 187 4.60 23.07 -6.69
CA GLY A 187 5.24 23.75 -5.57
C GLY A 187 6.57 23.11 -5.19
N ARG A 188 7.07 23.48 -4.01
CA ARG A 188 8.35 22.99 -3.51
C ARG A 188 8.17 21.63 -2.86
N TRP A 189 8.76 20.61 -3.45
CA TRP A 189 8.84 19.25 -2.93
C TRP A 189 10.17 19.03 -2.23
N GLN A 190 10.14 18.17 -1.22
CA GLN A 190 11.33 17.75 -0.49
C GLN A 190 11.48 16.23 -0.57
N LEU A 191 12.67 15.77 -0.88
CA LEU A 191 13.04 14.37 -0.93
C LEU A 191 14.12 14.12 0.11
N GLN A 192 13.84 13.26 1.08
CA GLN A 192 14.79 12.84 2.09
C GLN A 192 15.22 11.40 1.80
N ILE A 193 16.51 11.21 1.54
CA ILE A 193 17.10 9.92 1.25
C ILE A 193 17.87 9.43 2.45
N GLY A 194 17.38 8.36 3.08
CA GLY A 194 17.91 7.75 4.28
C GLY A 194 17.98 6.24 4.22
N ALA A 195 18.32 5.61 5.33
CA ALA A 195 18.47 4.16 5.42
C ALA A 195 17.15 3.39 5.22
N VAL A 196 16.04 4.00 5.53
CA VAL A 196 14.69 3.37 5.49
C VAL A 196 13.95 3.67 4.18
N GLY A 197 14.65 4.04 3.14
CA GLY A 197 14.03 4.42 1.87
C GLY A 197 14.03 5.92 1.63
N TRP A 198 13.29 6.34 0.63
CA TRP A 198 13.17 7.73 0.25
C TRP A 198 11.82 8.27 0.76
N GLN A 199 11.90 9.31 1.58
CA GLN A 199 10.70 10.02 2.04
C GLN A 199 10.49 11.25 1.16
N LEU A 200 9.29 11.37 0.61
CA LEU A 200 8.92 12.47 -0.24
C LEU A 200 7.83 13.30 0.44
N HIS A 201 8.05 14.60 0.55
CA HIS A 201 7.12 15.53 1.16
C HIS A 201 6.62 16.54 0.12
N ASP A 202 5.32 16.67 0.05
CA ASP A 202 4.66 17.61 -0.84
C ASP A 202 4.62 19.03 -0.27
N PRO A 203 4.24 20.05 -1.07
CA PRO A 203 4.16 21.43 -0.62
C PRO A 203 3.13 21.70 0.48
N THR A 204 2.19 20.78 0.70
CA THR A 204 1.11 20.92 1.70
C THR A 204 1.46 20.26 3.03
N GLY A 205 2.60 19.58 3.10
CA GLY A 205 3.07 18.87 4.28
C GLY A 205 2.67 17.39 4.32
N GLY A 206 2.02 16.90 3.28
CA GLY A 206 1.82 15.47 3.06
C GLY A 206 3.14 14.77 2.77
N GLY A 207 3.18 13.47 3.04
CA GLY A 207 4.38 12.68 2.80
C GLY A 207 4.05 11.30 2.27
N LEU A 208 4.96 10.76 1.49
CA LEU A 208 4.93 9.38 1.11
C LEU A 208 6.33 8.81 1.06
N ILE A 209 6.41 7.52 1.10
CA ILE A 209 7.65 6.77 1.07
C ILE A 209 7.79 6.12 -0.30
N LEU A 210 8.98 6.13 -0.86
CA LEU A 210 9.32 5.46 -2.09
C LEU A 210 10.15 4.22 -1.76
N ASP A 211 9.73 3.08 -2.27
CA ASP A 211 10.55 1.88 -2.26
C ASP A 211 11.60 1.96 -3.37
N VAL A 212 12.85 2.01 -2.99
CA VAL A 212 13.96 2.18 -3.93
C VAL A 212 14.97 1.06 -3.79
N GLY A 213 15.18 0.33 -4.87
CA GLY A 213 16.24 -0.64 -5.01
C GLY A 213 17.43 -0.09 -5.75
N TYR A 214 18.57 -0.05 -5.10
CA TYR A 214 19.82 0.33 -5.75
C TYR A 214 20.34 -0.82 -6.61
N GLN A 215 20.72 -0.49 -7.84
CA GLN A 215 21.35 -1.42 -8.77
C GLN A 215 22.79 -1.00 -9.06
N ALA A 216 23.29 -1.24 -10.27
CA ALA A 216 24.58 -0.74 -10.69
C ALA A 216 24.69 0.78 -10.50
N ALA A 217 25.92 1.30 -10.40
CA ALA A 217 26.16 2.72 -10.21
C ALA A 217 25.36 3.58 -11.17
N GLY A 218 24.60 4.53 -10.64
CA GLY A 218 23.72 5.41 -11.41
C GLY A 218 22.34 4.86 -11.76
N SER A 219 22.02 3.64 -11.34
CA SER A 219 20.72 3.01 -11.64
C SER A 219 19.95 2.65 -10.37
N LEU A 220 18.62 2.80 -10.45
CA LEU A 220 17.67 2.43 -9.41
C LEU A 220 16.49 1.68 -10.02
N LEU A 221 15.86 0.82 -9.20
CA LEU A 221 14.47 0.46 -9.37
C LEU A 221 13.65 1.23 -8.35
N MET A 222 12.54 1.79 -8.78
CA MET A 222 11.73 2.66 -7.94
C MET A 222 10.26 2.33 -8.07
N ARG A 223 9.58 2.38 -6.94
CA ARG A 223 8.16 2.23 -6.83
C ARG A 223 7.64 3.22 -5.79
N PRO A 224 6.52 3.91 -6.04
CA PRO A 224 5.87 4.64 -4.95
C PRO A 224 5.34 3.65 -3.94
N THR A 225 5.37 3.99 -2.72
CA THR A 225 4.88 3.15 -1.71
C THR A 225 3.67 3.38 -1.17
N ILE A 226 3.22 2.64 -0.69
CA ILE A 226 2.63 1.70 -0.22
C ILE A 226 2.61 1.68 1.24
N GLU A 227 1.87 0.97 1.70
CA GLU A 227 1.42 0.83 3.01
C GLU A 227 2.47 0.39 3.97
N TYR A 228 2.57 1.18 4.99
CA TYR A 228 3.41 0.91 6.14
C TYR A 228 2.51 0.37 7.26
N PRO A 229 2.74 -0.81 7.79
CA PRO A 229 2.05 -1.25 8.98
C PRO A 229 2.24 -0.23 10.11
N PRO A 230 1.21 0.12 10.89
CA PRO A 230 -0.08 -0.57 11.05
C PRO A 230 -1.27 0.12 10.37
N TYR A 231 -1.14 0.66 9.19
CA TYR A 231 -2.23 1.39 8.52
C TYR A 231 -3.02 0.45 7.62
N PRO A 232 -4.06 -0.26 8.12
CA PRO A 232 -4.87 -1.14 7.30
C PRO A 232 -5.63 -0.33 6.26
N ASN A 233 -5.60 -0.79 5.02
CA ASN A 233 -6.35 -0.19 3.92
C ASN A 233 -6.11 1.31 3.75
N SER A 234 -4.93 1.79 4.10
CA SER A 234 -4.60 3.15 3.78
C SER A 234 -4.46 3.27 2.27
N ASN A 235 -5.56 3.57 1.60
CA ASN A 235 -5.57 3.96 0.18
C ASN A 235 -4.83 5.28 -0.06
N ASN A 236 -4.12 5.76 0.91
CA ASN A 236 -3.18 6.86 0.77
C ASN A 236 -1.92 6.42 0.05
N GLY A 237 -2.05 5.29 -0.60
CA GLY A 237 -1.05 4.78 -1.45
C GLY A 237 -0.58 5.82 -2.40
N GLY A 238 0.51 5.61 -2.87
CA GLY A 238 1.23 6.49 -3.72
C GLY A 238 0.50 6.82 -5.00
N PHE A 239 1.15 7.57 -5.77
CA PHE A 239 0.82 7.84 -7.14
C PHE A 239 0.65 6.53 -7.91
N CYS A 240 -0.28 6.50 -8.85
CA CYS A 240 -0.49 5.37 -9.77
C CYS A 240 -0.90 4.05 -9.08
N GLN A 241 -1.81 4.12 -8.12
CA GLN A 241 -2.23 3.03 -7.24
C GLN A 241 -2.59 1.71 -7.92
N ASP A 242 -3.25 1.76 -9.07
CA ASP A 242 -3.84 0.58 -9.68
C ASP A 242 -2.89 -0.18 -10.63
N THR A 243 -1.79 0.43 -11.03
CA THR A 243 -0.91 -0.10 -12.08
C THR A 243 0.57 0.09 -11.80
N ASP A 244 0.97 0.20 -10.53
CA ASP A 244 2.30 0.67 -10.20
C ASP A 244 3.40 -0.41 -10.31
N PRO A 245 3.97 -0.61 -11.52
CA PRO A 245 5.12 -1.48 -11.66
C PRO A 245 6.37 -0.83 -11.07
N LEU A 246 7.28 -1.66 -10.61
CA LEU A 246 8.67 -1.25 -10.45
C LEU A 246 9.18 -0.71 -11.78
N TRP A 247 9.80 0.47 -11.74
CA TRP A 247 10.36 1.07 -12.95
C TRP A 247 11.83 1.43 -12.76
N ALA A 248 12.60 1.25 -13.83
CA ALA A 248 14.01 1.59 -13.83
C ALA A 248 14.20 3.11 -13.98
N TRP A 249 15.10 3.65 -13.18
CA TRP A 249 15.50 5.05 -13.20
C TRP A 249 17.01 5.17 -13.20
N THR A 250 17.51 6.24 -13.76
CA THR A 250 18.90 6.65 -13.62
C THR A 250 19.02 7.83 -12.68
N TYR A 251 20.14 7.93 -12.01
CA TYR A 251 20.51 9.10 -11.23
C TYR A 251 21.93 9.56 -11.53
N SER A 252 22.15 10.84 -11.38
CA SER A 252 23.49 11.41 -11.37
C SER A 252 23.60 12.50 -10.30
N VAL A 253 24.74 12.56 -9.63
CA VAL A 253 25.04 13.59 -8.64
C VAL A 253 26.12 14.48 -9.22
N GLY A 254 25.80 15.76 -9.33
CA GLY A 254 26.68 16.79 -9.90
C GLY A 254 27.02 17.89 -8.90
N ASP A 255 27.74 18.90 -9.37
CA ASP A 255 28.11 20.11 -8.64
C ASP A 255 28.70 19.82 -7.26
N ASN A 256 29.68 18.91 -7.21
CA ASN A 256 30.32 18.47 -5.95
C ASN A 256 29.30 18.00 -4.90
N GLY A 257 28.27 17.26 -5.33
CA GLY A 257 27.24 16.72 -4.45
C GLY A 257 26.07 17.66 -4.16
N LYS A 258 25.95 18.78 -4.86
CA LYS A 258 24.89 19.78 -4.65
C LYS A 258 23.65 19.54 -5.48
N THR A 259 23.77 18.81 -6.59
CA THR A 259 22.63 18.51 -7.48
C THR A 259 22.46 17.00 -7.63
N LEU A 260 21.19 16.56 -7.69
CA LEU A 260 20.79 15.20 -8.00
C LEU A 260 19.83 15.24 -9.19
N THR A 261 20.16 14.57 -10.26
CA THR A 261 19.27 14.45 -11.42
C THR A 261 18.68 13.04 -11.46
N LEU A 262 17.37 12.94 -11.55
CA LEU A 262 16.62 11.70 -11.67
C LEU A 262 15.95 11.64 -13.04
N ARG A 263 16.03 10.51 -13.73
CA ARG A 263 15.39 10.27 -15.03
C ARG A 263 14.86 8.85 -15.14
N PRO A 264 13.62 8.64 -15.64
CA PRO A 264 13.13 7.30 -15.96
C PRO A 264 13.92 6.71 -17.14
N VAL A 265 14.06 5.40 -17.17
CA VAL A 265 14.59 4.66 -18.31
C VAL A 265 13.42 4.37 -19.25
N GLY A 266 13.41 4.99 -20.41
CA GLY A 266 12.27 4.89 -21.32
C GLY A 266 11.03 5.65 -20.82
N HIS A 267 9.86 5.07 -21.07
CA HIS A 267 8.58 5.64 -20.66
C HIS A 267 8.07 4.95 -19.41
N ASP A 268 8.16 5.62 -18.27
CA ASP A 268 7.53 5.17 -17.02
C ASP A 268 6.02 5.35 -17.12
N PRO A 269 5.20 4.31 -16.94
CA PRO A 269 3.74 4.42 -17.06
C PRO A 269 3.11 5.27 -15.95
N CYS A 270 3.82 5.48 -14.82
CA CYS A 270 3.36 6.35 -13.75
C CYS A 270 3.70 7.82 -14.03
N GLY A 271 2.79 8.53 -14.64
CA GLY A 271 2.96 9.95 -14.95
C GLY A 271 3.16 10.82 -13.71
N ASP A 272 2.53 10.50 -12.59
CA ASP A 272 2.70 11.23 -11.32
C ASP A 272 4.14 11.12 -10.81
N ARG A 273 4.74 9.93 -10.90
CA ARG A 273 6.13 9.71 -10.56
C ARG A 273 7.06 10.53 -11.45
N ILE A 274 6.78 10.58 -12.75
CA ILE A 274 7.51 11.45 -13.69
C ILE A 274 7.36 12.92 -13.31
N ALA A 275 6.14 13.38 -13.04
CA ALA A 275 5.85 14.77 -12.72
C ALA A 275 6.64 15.25 -11.51
N ILE A 276 6.74 14.43 -10.48
CA ILE A 276 7.41 14.83 -9.24
C ILE A 276 8.91 14.59 -9.29
N LEU A 277 9.32 13.39 -9.70
CA LEU A 277 10.71 12.95 -9.50
C LEU A 277 11.64 13.30 -10.63
N ALA A 278 11.16 13.32 -11.88
CA ALA A 278 12.03 13.56 -13.03
C ALA A 278 12.56 15.00 -13.05
N GLY A 279 13.88 15.12 -13.12
CA GLY A 279 14.55 16.42 -13.19
C GLY A 279 15.65 16.58 -12.15
N THR A 280 16.04 17.82 -11.93
CA THR A 280 17.15 18.18 -11.05
C THR A 280 16.64 18.64 -9.69
N TRP A 281 17.22 18.08 -8.65
CA TRP A 281 17.00 18.37 -7.25
C TRP A 281 18.23 19.09 -6.69
N THR A 282 18.04 20.02 -5.79
CA THR A 282 19.12 20.74 -5.11
C THR A 282 19.25 20.24 -3.68
N ARG A 283 20.46 19.94 -3.24
CA ARG A 283 20.73 19.50 -1.87
C ARG A 283 20.51 20.65 -0.90
N THR A 284 19.74 20.39 0.17
CA THR A 284 19.45 21.36 1.23
C THR A 284 19.87 20.88 2.63
N GLY A 285 20.26 19.61 2.77
CA GLY A 285 20.75 19.03 4.02
C GLY A 285 21.55 17.75 3.78
N LYS A 286 22.32 17.35 4.79
CA LYS A 286 23.04 16.08 4.86
C LYS A 286 22.29 15.11 5.74
#